data_c2ff94b9a1b616d8dcd8d6dbeac217d8
#
_entry.id   c2ff94b9a1b616d8dcd8d6dbeac217d8
#
_cell.length_a   1.000
_cell.length_b   1.000
_cell.length_c   1.000
_cell.angle_alpha   90.00
_cell.angle_beta   90.00
_cell.angle_gamma   90.00
#
_symmetry.space_group_name_H-M   'P 1'
#
loop_
_entity.id
_entity.type
_entity.pdbx_description
1 polymer ?
#
loop_
_entity_poly.entity_id
_entity_poly.type
_entity_poly.pdbx_seq_one_letter_code
_entity_poly.pdbx_strand_id
1 'polypeptide(L)'
;MPRITTIPATKPLHSTTTTISGQQLRRVAGYARVSTDDTDQANSYEAQVDYYEHYIKNHDGWQYVDIYTDEGISGTSTKHREGFNRMIADAFSGKIDLIVTKSVSRFARNTVDSLTTVRKLKDKGVEVFFEKENIWTLDSKGELLITIMSSLAQEESRSISENVTWGHRKRFQDGKVYMPYGNFLGYNRGEDGEPVINPEQADIVRRIYRQYLEGMSIPQIAASLDADGILTPRRKHKWSHTTIHSILTNEKYKGDALLQKRFTVDFLTKQRKANEGEVPQYYVTGSHPAIIDPETWELVRYELAKNTNQGRRERAFTGMVYCTHCGSAYGSKTWHSTDKYRAIIWQCNEKFTVPHPKKMPVLRDSQLQTIFQTALAQLIKSQQLIDWDCLITTTSDTTDLEEQALQQASEIEVTTKLINQAITHNAHHSQNQDDYQERFTQFKARQREAINAYEATTAEIERRAGIKAKLTRFKKTIQNATLSQDFDRATLRALCQRIQITPSGEASVIFADGTKIEIPAEATERKRIRRVSEIPL
;
A
#
# COMPACT_ATOMS: atom_id res chain seq x y z
N MET A 1 5.14 67.73 -7.21
CA MET A 1 4.43 66.88 -6.23
C MET A 1 3.14 66.43 -6.86
N PRO A 2 2.79 65.14 -6.86
CA PRO A 2 1.53 64.67 -7.41
C PRO A 2 0.37 65.21 -6.57
N ARG A 3 -0.66 65.73 -7.21
CA ARG A 3 -1.89 66.19 -6.56
C ARG A 3 -2.78 64.96 -6.29
N ILE A 4 -3.03 64.66 -5.02
CA ILE A 4 -3.96 63.63 -4.59
C ILE A 4 -5.34 64.27 -4.47
N THR A 5 -6.31 63.82 -5.26
CA THR A 5 -7.71 64.22 -5.14
C THR A 5 -8.45 63.03 -4.52
N THR A 6 -9.01 63.23 -3.33
CA THR A 6 -9.82 62.21 -2.65
C THR A 6 -11.23 62.22 -3.26
N ILE A 7 -11.66 61.13 -3.84
CA ILE A 7 -13.04 60.89 -4.27
C ILE A 7 -13.77 60.28 -3.08
N PRO A 8 -14.77 60.97 -2.48
CA PRO A 8 -15.49 60.38 -1.36
C PRO A 8 -16.30 59.16 -1.79
N ALA A 9 -16.39 58.16 -0.93
CA ALA A 9 -17.23 56.97 -1.14
C ALA A 9 -18.69 57.39 -1.28
N THR A 10 -19.32 57.08 -2.41
CA THR A 10 -20.70 57.46 -2.72
C THR A 10 -21.73 56.38 -2.35
N LYS A 11 -21.28 55.22 -1.86
CA LYS A 11 -22.16 54.14 -1.37
C LYS A 11 -21.71 53.70 0.02
N PRO A 12 -22.61 53.51 0.99
CA PRO A 12 -22.27 52.94 2.28
C PRO A 12 -21.80 51.49 2.09
N LEU A 13 -20.85 51.03 2.93
CA LEU A 13 -20.28 49.66 2.91
C LEU A 13 -21.35 48.57 3.12
N HIS A 14 -22.48 48.96 3.70
CA HIS A 14 -23.67 48.11 3.85
C HIS A 14 -24.77 48.75 2.97
N SER A 15 -24.94 48.23 1.75
CA SER A 15 -26.05 48.60 0.91
C SER A 15 -27.34 47.93 1.40
N THR A 16 -28.01 48.56 2.36
CA THR A 16 -29.46 48.60 2.29
C THR A 16 -29.80 49.35 1.02
N THR A 17 -30.34 48.64 0.04
CA THR A 17 -30.83 49.23 -1.20
C THR A 17 -32.01 50.13 -0.85
N THR A 18 -31.74 51.38 -0.55
CA THR A 18 -32.77 52.43 -0.38
C THR A 18 -33.16 52.88 -1.78
N THR A 19 -34.10 52.23 -2.39
CA THR A 19 -34.90 52.82 -3.45
C THR A 19 -35.87 53.79 -2.79
N ILE A 20 -35.81 55.04 -3.20
CA ILE A 20 -36.76 56.09 -2.85
C ILE A 20 -38.12 55.69 -3.47
N SER A 21 -38.87 54.87 -2.83
CA SER A 21 -40.29 54.48 -2.86
C SER A 21 -40.47 53.00 -2.58
N GLY A 22 -40.63 52.67 -1.29
CA GLY A 22 -40.90 51.32 -0.79
C GLY A 22 -39.69 50.78 -0.03
N GLN A 23 -39.70 50.91 1.31
CA GLN A 23 -38.78 50.18 2.18
C GLN A 23 -38.99 48.68 1.95
N GLN A 24 -38.08 48.06 1.24
CA GLN A 24 -38.07 46.59 1.14
C GLN A 24 -37.68 46.07 2.50
N LEU A 25 -38.65 45.53 3.24
CA LEU A 25 -38.45 44.97 4.56
C LEU A 25 -37.48 43.78 4.45
N ARG A 26 -36.54 43.69 5.37
CA ARG A 26 -35.58 42.58 5.44
C ARG A 26 -36.29 41.32 5.87
N ARG A 27 -36.18 40.23 5.09
CA ARG A 27 -36.84 38.95 5.37
C ARG A 27 -36.04 38.19 6.45
N VAL A 28 -36.65 38.02 7.61
CA VAL A 28 -35.98 37.51 8.81
C VAL A 28 -36.59 36.19 9.26
N ALA A 29 -35.74 35.22 9.52
CA ALA A 29 -36.08 33.91 10.08
C ALA A 29 -35.43 33.72 11.45
N GLY A 30 -36.13 33.06 12.38
CA GLY A 30 -35.60 32.65 13.65
C GLY A 30 -35.12 31.19 13.61
N TYR A 31 -34.07 30.90 14.37
CA TYR A 31 -33.64 29.50 14.59
C TYR A 31 -33.54 29.18 16.06
N ALA A 32 -34.31 28.17 16.51
CA ALA A 32 -34.32 27.70 17.88
C ALA A 32 -33.97 26.20 17.98
N ARG A 33 -33.16 25.83 18.99
CA ARG A 33 -32.80 24.45 19.29
C ARG A 33 -33.06 24.14 20.77
N VAL A 34 -33.84 23.11 21.02
CA VAL A 34 -34.24 22.67 22.38
C VAL A 34 -33.61 21.30 22.68
N SER A 35 -33.26 21.04 23.96
CA SER A 35 -32.80 19.74 24.43
C SER A 35 -33.99 18.93 24.99
N THR A 36 -34.02 17.61 24.82
CA THR A 36 -35.17 16.73 25.15
C THR A 36 -35.08 16.08 26.54
N ASP A 37 -34.20 16.54 27.43
CA ASP A 37 -33.87 15.76 28.64
C ASP A 37 -34.74 16.01 29.89
N ASP A 38 -35.77 16.90 29.84
CA ASP A 38 -36.67 17.13 30.99
C ASP A 38 -38.08 17.57 30.57
N THR A 39 -39.10 17.08 31.31
CA THR A 39 -40.53 17.38 31.12
C THR A 39 -40.93 18.87 31.28
N ASP A 40 -40.08 19.69 31.92
CA ASP A 40 -40.25 21.15 32.04
C ASP A 40 -39.88 21.93 30.75
N GLN A 41 -39.39 21.24 29.72
CA GLN A 41 -38.83 21.88 28.51
C GLN A 41 -39.83 22.04 27.36
N ALA A 42 -40.99 21.36 27.38
CA ALA A 42 -42.06 21.62 26.41
C ALA A 42 -42.53 23.06 26.51
N ASN A 43 -42.65 23.61 27.71
CA ASN A 43 -42.95 25.02 27.98
C ASN A 43 -41.84 25.95 27.49
N SER A 44 -40.58 25.47 27.49
CA SER A 44 -39.41 26.27 27.02
C SER A 44 -39.33 26.31 25.50
N TYR A 45 -39.87 25.34 24.77
CA TYR A 45 -39.90 25.31 23.31
C TYR A 45 -40.88 26.35 22.76
N GLU A 46 -42.14 26.29 23.20
CA GLU A 46 -43.19 27.22 22.79
C GLU A 46 -42.76 28.66 23.16
N ALA A 47 -42.23 28.87 24.34
CA ALA A 47 -41.73 30.16 24.78
C ALA A 47 -40.57 30.71 23.91
N GLN A 48 -39.68 29.87 23.39
CA GLN A 48 -38.64 30.33 22.47
C GLN A 48 -39.18 30.67 21.09
N VAL A 49 -40.10 29.90 20.56
CA VAL A 49 -40.77 30.16 19.28
C VAL A 49 -41.52 31.46 19.37
N ASP A 50 -42.36 31.64 20.42
CA ASP A 50 -43.15 32.87 20.66
C ASP A 50 -42.23 34.08 20.85
N TYR A 51 -41.11 33.91 21.58
CA TYR A 51 -40.13 34.98 21.76
C TYR A 51 -39.57 35.47 20.42
N TYR A 52 -39.07 34.57 19.56
CA TYR A 52 -38.50 34.98 18.26
C TYR A 52 -39.54 35.49 17.31
N GLU A 53 -40.75 34.96 17.32
CA GLU A 53 -41.85 35.47 16.51
C GLU A 53 -42.20 36.93 16.89
N HIS A 54 -42.36 37.20 18.19
CA HIS A 54 -42.60 38.56 18.69
C HIS A 54 -41.41 39.50 18.45
N TYR A 55 -40.18 38.99 18.69
CA TYR A 55 -38.96 39.76 18.50
C TYR A 55 -38.81 40.23 17.04
N ILE A 56 -39.06 39.35 16.07
CA ILE A 56 -38.92 39.65 14.65
C ILE A 56 -40.10 40.56 14.19
N LYS A 57 -41.32 40.24 14.61
CA LYS A 57 -42.51 41.01 14.18
C LYS A 57 -42.54 42.44 14.74
N ASN A 58 -41.97 42.67 15.90
CA ASN A 58 -41.93 44.00 16.55
C ASN A 58 -40.70 44.82 16.19
N HIS A 59 -39.80 44.28 15.31
CA HIS A 59 -38.62 45.01 14.89
C HIS A 59 -38.90 45.81 13.62
N ASP A 60 -38.70 47.12 13.68
CA ASP A 60 -38.89 48.04 12.53
C ASP A 60 -37.97 47.64 11.36
N GLY A 61 -38.53 47.52 10.17
CA GLY A 61 -37.79 47.20 8.95
C GLY A 61 -37.59 45.69 8.71
N TRP A 62 -38.15 44.82 9.55
CA TRP A 62 -38.09 43.36 9.39
C TRP A 62 -39.43 42.80 8.90
N GLN A 63 -39.34 41.80 8.02
CA GLN A 63 -40.46 40.97 7.59
C GLN A 63 -40.28 39.57 8.13
N TYR A 64 -41.20 39.10 8.93
CA TYR A 64 -41.20 37.74 9.45
C TYR A 64 -41.35 36.70 8.31
N VAL A 65 -40.49 35.68 8.28
CA VAL A 65 -40.54 34.55 7.32
C VAL A 65 -41.04 33.29 8.00
N ASP A 66 -40.26 32.74 8.92
CA ASP A 66 -40.60 31.51 9.65
C ASP A 66 -39.66 31.34 10.86
N ILE A 67 -40.06 30.43 11.80
CA ILE A 67 -39.18 29.96 12.86
C ILE A 67 -38.85 28.50 12.57
N TYR A 68 -37.55 28.25 12.37
CA TYR A 68 -37.03 26.89 12.14
C TYR A 68 -36.55 26.30 13.46
N THR A 69 -36.99 25.06 13.72
CA THR A 69 -36.68 24.39 15.00
C THR A 69 -36.15 23.01 14.78
N ASP A 70 -35.25 22.60 15.67
CA ASP A 70 -34.78 21.23 15.79
C ASP A 70 -34.87 20.77 17.23
N GLU A 71 -35.46 19.61 17.48
CA GLU A 71 -35.44 18.95 18.77
C GLU A 71 -34.07 18.34 19.04
N GLY A 72 -33.56 18.56 20.27
CA GLY A 72 -32.21 18.18 20.67
C GLY A 72 -32.03 16.69 20.88
N ILE A 73 -31.84 15.92 19.82
CA ILE A 73 -31.35 14.54 19.97
C ILE A 73 -29.84 14.60 20.23
N SER A 74 -29.38 13.93 21.29
CA SER A 74 -27.97 13.75 21.59
C SER A 74 -27.30 12.96 20.47
N GLY A 75 -26.29 13.51 19.82
CA GLY A 75 -25.55 12.77 18.79
C GLY A 75 -24.76 13.66 17.84
N THR A 76 -23.65 13.15 17.39
CA THR A 76 -22.61 13.82 16.60
C THR A 76 -22.92 13.97 15.10
N SER A 77 -24.14 13.70 14.62
CA SER A 77 -24.47 13.71 13.20
C SER A 77 -25.38 14.87 12.80
N THR A 78 -24.97 15.64 11.78
CA THR A 78 -25.75 16.71 11.12
C THR A 78 -26.95 16.18 10.30
N LYS A 79 -27.05 14.86 10.08
CA LYS A 79 -28.08 14.24 9.23
C LYS A 79 -29.52 14.32 9.76
N HIS A 80 -29.72 14.70 11.03
CA HIS A 80 -31.05 14.73 11.68
C HIS A 80 -31.49 16.16 12.07
N ARG A 81 -30.93 17.22 11.41
CA ARG A 81 -31.33 18.62 11.63
C ARG A 81 -32.20 19.10 10.47
N GLU A 82 -33.42 18.59 10.40
CA GLU A 82 -34.32 18.89 9.29
C GLU A 82 -34.70 20.38 9.25
N GLY A 83 -34.98 20.99 10.42
CA GLY A 83 -35.27 22.40 10.53
C GLY A 83 -34.12 23.29 10.10
N PHE A 84 -32.89 23.00 10.57
CA PHE A 84 -31.71 23.74 10.17
C PHE A 84 -31.41 23.60 8.67
N ASN A 85 -31.50 22.40 8.12
CA ASN A 85 -31.22 22.16 6.71
C ASN A 85 -32.25 22.85 5.81
N ARG A 86 -33.55 22.88 6.21
CA ARG A 86 -34.62 23.60 5.53
C ARG A 86 -34.35 25.11 5.57
N MET A 87 -33.99 25.66 6.74
CA MET A 87 -33.60 27.08 6.88
C MET A 87 -32.45 27.46 5.94
N ILE A 88 -31.39 26.66 5.90
CA ILE A 88 -30.25 26.92 5.03
C ILE A 88 -30.63 26.84 3.55
N ALA A 89 -31.47 25.87 3.15
CA ALA A 89 -31.98 25.78 1.77
C ALA A 89 -32.81 27.02 1.39
N ASP A 90 -33.69 27.47 2.29
CA ASP A 90 -34.51 28.68 2.07
C ASP A 90 -33.65 29.96 2.03
N ALA A 91 -32.59 30.04 2.86
CA ALA A 91 -31.63 31.15 2.79
C ALA A 91 -30.89 31.15 1.44
N PHE A 92 -30.39 30.00 0.96
CA PHE A 92 -29.73 29.91 -0.35
C PHE A 92 -30.65 30.14 -1.54
N SER A 93 -31.95 29.85 -1.41
CA SER A 93 -32.97 30.18 -2.42
C SER A 93 -33.36 31.67 -2.43
N GLY A 94 -32.79 32.47 -1.54
CA GLY A 94 -33.06 33.92 -1.45
C GLY A 94 -34.39 34.28 -0.78
N LYS A 95 -34.96 33.37 0.07
CA LYS A 95 -36.17 33.65 0.85
C LYS A 95 -35.87 34.36 2.18
N ILE A 96 -34.64 34.28 2.66
CA ILE A 96 -34.19 34.77 3.96
C ILE A 96 -32.98 35.70 3.74
N ASP A 97 -32.98 36.87 4.33
CA ASP A 97 -31.89 37.83 4.31
C ASP A 97 -31.13 37.87 5.65
N LEU A 98 -31.84 37.54 6.75
CA LEU A 98 -31.28 37.50 8.10
C LEU A 98 -31.80 36.30 8.88
N ILE A 99 -30.88 35.62 9.55
CA ILE A 99 -31.19 34.55 10.51
C ILE A 99 -30.88 35.07 11.92
N VAL A 100 -31.84 34.98 12.84
CA VAL A 100 -31.69 35.34 14.25
C VAL A 100 -31.64 34.06 15.08
N THR A 101 -30.62 33.93 15.94
CA THR A 101 -30.45 32.75 16.81
C THR A 101 -29.83 33.18 18.15
N LYS A 102 -30.08 32.40 19.22
CA LYS A 102 -29.69 32.74 20.56
C LYS A 102 -28.17 32.84 20.77
N SER A 103 -27.42 31.94 20.16
CA SER A 103 -25.95 31.88 20.33
C SER A 103 -25.29 31.04 19.25
N VAL A 104 -23.99 31.27 19.08
CA VAL A 104 -23.15 30.44 18.20
C VAL A 104 -23.27 28.95 18.52
N SER A 105 -23.31 28.57 19.81
CA SER A 105 -23.41 27.16 20.24
C SER A 105 -24.78 26.53 19.95
N ARG A 106 -25.81 27.32 19.77
CA ARG A 106 -27.16 26.87 19.35
C ARG A 106 -27.28 26.75 17.84
N PHE A 107 -26.60 27.61 17.12
CA PHE A 107 -26.58 27.57 15.66
C PHE A 107 -25.91 26.28 15.12
N ALA A 108 -24.81 25.86 15.76
CA ALA A 108 -24.14 24.63 15.33
C ALA A 108 -23.58 23.81 16.50
N ARG A 109 -23.37 22.49 16.24
CA ARG A 109 -22.85 21.54 17.22
C ARG A 109 -21.34 21.37 17.16
N ASN A 110 -20.73 21.69 16.03
CA ASN A 110 -19.31 21.55 15.74
C ASN A 110 -18.80 22.88 15.15
N THR A 111 -17.65 23.30 15.61
CA THR A 111 -17.01 24.54 15.20
C THR A 111 -16.75 24.59 13.69
N VAL A 112 -16.37 23.46 13.07
CA VAL A 112 -16.10 23.35 11.63
C VAL A 112 -17.36 23.52 10.79
N ASP A 113 -18.47 22.85 11.17
CA ASP A 113 -19.74 22.93 10.45
C ASP A 113 -20.36 24.32 10.55
N SER A 114 -20.26 24.94 11.75
CA SER A 114 -20.69 26.32 11.99
C SER A 114 -20.01 27.28 11.06
N LEU A 115 -18.69 27.23 11.04
CA LEU A 115 -17.85 28.10 10.25
C LEU A 115 -18.14 27.98 8.75
N THR A 116 -18.23 26.75 8.26
CA THR A 116 -18.49 26.49 6.85
C THR A 116 -19.86 27.03 6.44
N THR A 117 -20.87 26.85 7.31
CA THR A 117 -22.23 27.34 7.03
C THR A 117 -22.32 28.85 7.09
N VAL A 118 -21.74 29.50 8.11
CA VAL A 118 -21.72 30.95 8.23
C VAL A 118 -21.01 31.61 7.04
N ARG A 119 -19.87 31.07 6.60
CA ARG A 119 -19.17 31.56 5.40
C ARG A 119 -20.03 31.45 4.15
N LYS A 120 -20.65 30.31 3.91
CA LYS A 120 -21.55 30.14 2.75
C LYS A 120 -22.73 31.08 2.76
N LEU A 121 -23.33 31.35 3.93
CA LEU A 121 -24.41 32.29 4.09
C LEU A 121 -23.91 33.72 3.79
N LYS A 122 -22.76 34.11 4.33
CA LYS A 122 -22.11 35.39 4.07
C LYS A 122 -21.81 35.60 2.58
N ASP A 123 -21.27 34.57 1.89
CA ASP A 123 -21.00 34.63 0.44
C ASP A 123 -22.27 34.83 -0.39
N LYS A 124 -23.44 34.45 0.15
CA LYS A 124 -24.77 34.70 -0.43
C LYS A 124 -25.42 36.00 0.04
N GLY A 125 -24.76 36.77 0.89
CA GLY A 125 -25.31 38.01 1.46
C GLY A 125 -26.37 37.80 2.54
N VAL A 126 -26.50 36.57 3.07
CA VAL A 126 -27.39 36.25 4.19
C VAL A 126 -26.62 36.44 5.49
N GLU A 127 -27.13 37.31 6.36
CA GLU A 127 -26.54 37.62 7.65
C GLU A 127 -27.05 36.68 8.74
N VAL A 128 -26.23 36.43 9.76
CA VAL A 128 -26.67 35.76 10.98
C VAL A 128 -26.41 36.67 12.17
N PHE A 129 -27.42 36.83 13.01
CA PHE A 129 -27.33 37.56 14.27
C PHE A 129 -27.33 36.58 15.45
N PHE A 130 -26.26 36.60 16.20
CA PHE A 130 -26.10 35.84 17.47
C PHE A 130 -26.47 36.76 18.63
N GLU A 131 -27.66 36.58 19.18
CA GLU A 131 -28.26 37.47 20.19
C GLU A 131 -27.40 37.58 21.47
N LYS A 132 -26.99 36.39 22.03
CA LYS A 132 -26.22 36.34 23.28
C LYS A 132 -24.86 37.03 23.19
N GLU A 133 -24.18 36.82 22.07
CA GLU A 133 -22.87 37.37 21.80
C GLU A 133 -22.94 38.80 21.23
N ASN A 134 -24.13 39.25 20.83
CA ASN A 134 -24.39 40.50 20.13
C ASN A 134 -23.46 40.71 18.92
N ILE A 135 -23.43 39.69 18.05
CA ILE A 135 -22.56 39.65 16.86
C ILE A 135 -23.39 39.49 15.59
N TRP A 136 -23.12 40.35 14.63
CA TRP A 136 -23.62 40.30 13.26
C TRP A 136 -22.54 39.76 12.33
N THR A 137 -22.84 38.75 11.50
CA THR A 137 -21.79 38.04 10.72
C THR A 137 -21.24 38.85 9.54
N LEU A 138 -21.95 39.93 9.12
CA LEU A 138 -21.48 40.78 8.05
C LEU A 138 -20.67 42.02 8.55
N ASP A 139 -20.62 42.26 9.84
CA ASP A 139 -19.83 43.36 10.40
C ASP A 139 -18.38 42.91 10.77
N SER A 140 -17.56 43.84 11.24
CA SER A 140 -16.17 43.61 11.60
C SER A 140 -16.00 42.66 12.80
N LYS A 141 -16.96 42.61 13.74
CA LYS A 141 -16.97 41.65 14.84
C LYS A 141 -17.26 40.26 14.34
N GLY A 142 -18.12 40.13 13.33
CA GLY A 142 -18.38 38.85 12.65
C GLY A 142 -17.14 38.29 11.97
N GLU A 143 -16.33 39.13 11.32
CA GLU A 143 -15.05 38.72 10.74
C GLU A 143 -14.07 38.15 11.79
N LEU A 144 -13.94 38.85 12.92
CA LEU A 144 -13.12 38.40 14.02
C LEU A 144 -13.62 37.06 14.58
N LEU A 145 -14.94 36.93 14.78
CA LEU A 145 -15.55 35.67 15.24
C LEU A 145 -15.27 34.51 14.25
N ILE A 146 -15.46 34.70 12.96
CA ILE A 146 -15.19 33.72 11.92
C ILE A 146 -13.71 33.30 11.95
N THR A 147 -12.81 34.24 12.15
CA THR A 147 -11.36 33.97 12.23
C THR A 147 -11.01 33.12 13.47
N ILE A 148 -11.52 33.49 14.64
CA ILE A 148 -11.31 32.76 15.89
C ILE A 148 -11.91 31.34 15.79
N MET A 149 -13.14 31.22 15.29
CA MET A 149 -13.78 29.93 15.08
C MET A 149 -13.01 29.05 14.09
N SER A 150 -12.41 29.65 13.04
CA SER A 150 -11.57 28.94 12.09
C SER A 150 -10.35 28.33 12.78
N SER A 151 -9.68 29.12 13.59
CA SER A 151 -8.49 28.66 14.33
C SER A 151 -8.83 27.57 15.33
N LEU A 152 -9.94 27.70 16.07
CA LEU A 152 -10.42 26.68 17.02
C LEU A 152 -10.82 25.39 16.32
N ALA A 153 -11.54 25.48 15.18
CA ALA A 153 -11.93 24.31 14.39
C ALA A 153 -10.70 23.56 13.83
N GLN A 154 -9.69 24.30 13.44
CA GLN A 154 -8.44 23.75 12.94
C GLN A 154 -7.67 23.03 14.06
N GLU A 155 -7.60 23.63 15.25
CA GLU A 155 -6.94 23.04 16.43
C GLU A 155 -7.71 21.82 16.96
N GLU A 156 -9.04 21.85 16.99
CA GLU A 156 -9.87 20.68 17.32
C GLU A 156 -9.63 19.51 16.35
N SER A 157 -9.62 19.80 15.06
CA SER A 157 -9.34 18.81 14.02
C SER A 157 -7.93 18.21 14.15
N ARG A 158 -6.94 19.05 14.49
CA ARG A 158 -5.56 18.64 14.77
C ARG A 158 -5.50 17.72 16.00
N SER A 159 -6.10 18.12 17.12
CA SER A 159 -6.13 17.35 18.37
C SER A 159 -6.78 15.97 18.16
N ILE A 160 -7.91 15.89 17.46
CA ILE A 160 -8.56 14.62 17.11
C ILE A 160 -7.61 13.74 16.28
N SER A 161 -6.94 14.32 15.28
CA SER A 161 -6.00 13.58 14.42
C SER A 161 -4.80 13.05 15.21
N GLU A 162 -4.25 13.84 16.12
CA GLU A 162 -3.14 13.46 16.98
C GLU A 162 -3.54 12.34 17.96
N ASN A 163 -4.72 12.44 18.57
CA ASN A 163 -5.25 11.41 19.47
C ASN A 163 -5.51 10.08 18.74
N VAL A 164 -6.09 10.11 17.56
CA VAL A 164 -6.28 8.91 16.73
C VAL A 164 -4.94 8.31 16.33
N THR A 165 -3.98 9.12 15.92
CA THR A 165 -2.63 8.68 15.56
C THR A 165 -1.91 8.06 16.76
N TRP A 166 -1.99 8.69 17.94
CA TRP A 166 -1.44 8.14 19.18
C TRP A 166 -2.08 6.80 19.53
N GLY A 167 -3.41 6.68 19.46
CA GLY A 167 -4.12 5.43 19.73
C GLY A 167 -3.75 4.31 18.75
N HIS A 168 -3.50 4.63 17.46
CA HIS A 168 -2.98 3.67 16.50
C HIS A 168 -1.55 3.24 16.83
N ARG A 169 -0.65 4.19 17.15
CA ARG A 169 0.74 3.88 17.51
C ARG A 169 0.82 3.01 18.76
N LYS A 170 -0.01 3.30 19.77
CA LYS A 170 -0.09 2.49 20.98
C LYS A 170 -0.50 1.05 20.68
N ARG A 171 -1.55 0.85 19.86
CA ARG A 171 -1.96 -0.49 19.41
C ARG A 171 -0.88 -1.21 18.64
N PHE A 172 -0.12 -0.52 17.78
CA PHE A 172 1.00 -1.11 17.05
C PHE A 172 2.13 -1.53 17.97
N GLN A 173 2.45 -0.71 18.97
CA GLN A 173 3.42 -1.02 20.02
C GLN A 173 3.01 -2.25 20.85
N ASP A 174 1.70 -2.41 21.09
CA ASP A 174 1.13 -3.57 21.78
C ASP A 174 1.02 -4.81 20.84
N GLY A 175 1.52 -4.75 19.61
CA GLY A 175 1.49 -5.86 18.65
C GLY A 175 0.11 -6.21 18.09
N LYS A 176 -0.91 -5.37 18.31
CA LYS A 176 -2.27 -5.64 17.84
C LYS A 176 -2.38 -5.46 16.33
N VAL A 177 -2.56 -6.58 15.63
CA VAL A 177 -2.65 -6.62 14.18
C VAL A 177 -4.07 -6.34 13.72
N TYR A 178 -4.20 -5.47 12.73
CA TYR A 178 -5.48 -5.22 12.05
C TYR A 178 -5.48 -5.84 10.66
N MET A 179 -6.54 -6.59 10.33
CA MET A 179 -6.78 -7.13 8.99
C MET A 179 -8.04 -6.52 8.36
N PRO A 180 -7.95 -5.99 7.13
CA PRO A 180 -9.13 -5.51 6.39
C PRO A 180 -9.84 -6.69 5.71
N TYR A 181 -10.50 -7.56 6.46
CA TYR A 181 -11.09 -8.82 5.99
C TYR A 181 -11.93 -8.71 4.71
N GLY A 182 -12.63 -7.59 4.49
CA GLY A 182 -13.42 -7.39 3.28
C GLY A 182 -12.62 -7.31 1.97
N ASN A 183 -11.31 -7.06 2.05
CA ASN A 183 -10.42 -6.91 0.89
C ASN A 183 -9.14 -7.75 1.02
N PHE A 184 -9.06 -8.64 2.01
CA PHE A 184 -7.91 -9.48 2.29
C PHE A 184 -8.27 -10.95 2.11
N LEU A 185 -7.70 -11.58 1.10
CA LEU A 185 -8.01 -12.96 0.73
C LEU A 185 -7.39 -13.94 1.74
N GLY A 186 -8.12 -14.99 2.09
CA GLY A 186 -7.60 -16.12 2.87
C GLY A 186 -7.93 -16.09 4.35
N TYR A 187 -8.44 -14.97 4.88
CA TYR A 187 -8.80 -14.86 6.30
C TYR A 187 -10.19 -14.27 6.51
N ASN A 188 -10.90 -14.80 7.49
CA ASN A 188 -12.12 -14.27 8.06
C ASN A 188 -11.85 -13.74 9.48
N ARG A 189 -12.76 -12.93 9.99
CA ARG A 189 -12.74 -12.52 11.39
C ARG A 189 -13.39 -13.63 12.24
N GLY A 190 -12.64 -14.17 13.21
CA GLY A 190 -13.15 -15.11 14.20
C GLY A 190 -14.12 -14.46 15.20
N GLU A 191 -14.75 -15.27 16.03
CA GLU A 191 -15.70 -14.83 17.08
C GLU A 191 -15.02 -13.98 18.16
N ASP A 192 -13.76 -14.28 18.45
CA ASP A 192 -12.88 -13.53 19.35
C ASP A 192 -12.28 -12.26 18.72
N GLY A 193 -12.52 -12.06 17.40
CA GLY A 193 -11.97 -10.95 16.63
C GLY A 193 -10.62 -11.22 15.99
N GLU A 194 -9.99 -12.37 16.28
CA GLU A 194 -8.71 -12.78 15.72
C GLU A 194 -8.87 -13.35 14.30
N PRO A 195 -7.80 -13.34 13.48
CA PRO A 195 -7.84 -13.87 12.12
C PRO A 195 -7.95 -15.40 12.10
N VAL A 196 -8.96 -15.90 11.40
CA VAL A 196 -9.17 -17.34 11.14
C VAL A 196 -9.02 -17.61 9.64
N ILE A 197 -8.34 -18.71 9.29
CA ILE A 197 -8.13 -19.10 7.89
C ILE A 197 -9.48 -19.48 7.25
N ASN A 198 -9.78 -18.87 6.11
CA ASN A 198 -10.85 -19.30 5.22
C ASN A 198 -10.30 -20.34 4.25
N PRO A 199 -10.72 -21.63 4.32
CA PRO A 199 -10.09 -22.72 3.55
C PRO A 199 -10.14 -22.48 2.03
N GLU A 200 -11.29 -22.09 1.50
CA GLU A 200 -11.49 -21.88 0.05
C GLU A 200 -10.59 -20.75 -0.48
N GLN A 201 -10.54 -19.64 0.25
CA GLN A 201 -9.69 -18.51 -0.13
C GLN A 201 -8.20 -18.79 0.09
N ALA A 202 -7.87 -19.55 1.13
CA ALA A 202 -6.48 -19.97 1.40
C ALA A 202 -5.95 -20.85 0.28
N ASP A 203 -6.77 -21.72 -0.30
CA ASP A 203 -6.36 -22.57 -1.43
C ASP A 203 -6.06 -21.73 -2.68
N ILE A 204 -6.77 -20.63 -2.90
CA ILE A 204 -6.43 -19.68 -3.98
C ILE A 204 -5.06 -19.04 -3.71
N VAL A 205 -4.77 -18.63 -2.48
CA VAL A 205 -3.47 -18.08 -2.09
C VAL A 205 -2.37 -19.13 -2.29
N ARG A 206 -2.55 -20.36 -1.80
CA ARG A 206 -1.59 -21.47 -1.99
C ARG A 206 -1.36 -21.77 -3.47
N ARG A 207 -2.42 -21.71 -4.29
CA ARG A 207 -2.32 -21.89 -5.74
C ARG A 207 -1.45 -20.80 -6.38
N ILE A 208 -1.61 -19.53 -6.02
CA ILE A 208 -0.81 -18.42 -6.53
C ILE A 208 0.68 -18.63 -6.23
N TYR A 209 1.02 -19.00 -4.98
CA TYR A 209 2.40 -19.31 -4.58
C TYR A 209 2.97 -20.51 -5.33
N ARG A 210 2.20 -21.59 -5.45
CA ARG A 210 2.60 -22.78 -6.19
C ARG A 210 2.87 -22.48 -7.66
N GLN A 211 1.94 -21.82 -8.37
CA GLN A 211 2.08 -21.47 -9.77
C GLN A 211 3.30 -20.56 -10.02
N TYR A 212 3.57 -19.63 -9.09
CA TYR A 212 4.75 -18.78 -9.17
C TYR A 212 6.03 -19.60 -9.06
N LEU A 213 6.12 -20.52 -8.12
CA LEU A 213 7.27 -21.40 -7.92
C LEU A 213 7.43 -22.46 -9.04
N GLU A 214 6.37 -22.80 -9.74
CA GLU A 214 6.39 -23.58 -10.99
C GLU A 214 6.90 -22.77 -12.19
N GLY A 215 7.19 -21.49 -11.99
CA GLY A 215 7.78 -20.58 -12.97
C GLY A 215 6.76 -19.90 -13.89
N MET A 216 5.49 -19.83 -13.50
CA MET A 216 4.53 -18.97 -14.19
C MET A 216 4.85 -17.50 -13.87
N SER A 217 4.74 -16.64 -14.88
CA SER A 217 4.84 -15.19 -14.65
C SER A 217 3.56 -14.66 -13.99
N ILE A 218 3.68 -13.54 -13.27
CA ILE A 218 2.52 -12.91 -12.61
C ILE A 218 1.35 -12.67 -13.59
N PRO A 219 1.56 -12.19 -14.85
CA PRO A 219 0.47 -12.09 -15.82
C PRO A 219 -0.16 -13.43 -16.21
N GLN A 220 0.62 -14.53 -16.26
CA GLN A 220 0.09 -15.86 -16.57
C GLN A 220 -0.75 -16.40 -15.41
N ILE A 221 -0.33 -16.16 -14.15
CA ILE A 221 -1.12 -16.49 -12.97
C ILE A 221 -2.45 -15.73 -12.99
N ALA A 222 -2.42 -14.42 -13.29
CA ALA A 222 -3.64 -13.61 -13.43
C ALA A 222 -4.58 -14.19 -14.49
N ALA A 223 -4.07 -14.50 -15.69
CA ALA A 223 -4.86 -15.09 -16.77
C ALA A 223 -5.44 -16.47 -16.41
N SER A 224 -4.70 -17.30 -15.66
CA SER A 224 -5.18 -18.60 -15.17
C SER A 224 -6.34 -18.45 -14.17
N LEU A 225 -6.26 -17.48 -13.26
CA LEU A 225 -7.33 -17.21 -12.28
C LEU A 225 -8.56 -16.61 -12.97
N ASP A 226 -8.36 -15.71 -13.94
CA ASP A 226 -9.44 -15.12 -14.76
C ASP A 226 -10.17 -16.21 -15.59
N ALA A 227 -9.42 -17.13 -16.19
CA ALA A 227 -9.99 -18.24 -16.99
C ALA A 227 -10.85 -19.19 -16.15
N ASP A 228 -10.48 -19.41 -14.88
CA ASP A 228 -11.22 -20.25 -13.96
C ASP A 228 -12.37 -19.48 -13.25
N GLY A 229 -12.60 -18.21 -13.60
CA GLY A 229 -13.68 -17.39 -13.02
C GLY A 229 -13.48 -17.01 -11.56
N ILE A 230 -12.26 -17.12 -11.02
CA ILE A 230 -11.97 -16.84 -9.61
C ILE A 230 -11.96 -15.34 -9.39
N LEU A 231 -12.82 -14.86 -8.45
CA LEU A 231 -12.92 -13.45 -8.12
C LEU A 231 -11.72 -12.94 -7.31
N THR A 232 -11.34 -11.68 -7.57
CA THR A 232 -10.31 -10.99 -6.78
C THR A 232 -10.79 -10.73 -5.34
N PRO A 233 -9.89 -10.36 -4.39
CA PRO A 233 -10.28 -9.96 -3.03
C PRO A 233 -11.34 -8.84 -2.99
N ARG A 234 -11.39 -7.99 -4.01
CA ARG A 234 -12.41 -6.92 -4.17
C ARG A 234 -13.61 -7.35 -5.03
N ARG A 235 -13.83 -8.65 -5.20
CA ARG A 235 -14.93 -9.25 -5.98
C ARG A 235 -14.99 -8.78 -7.43
N LYS A 236 -13.84 -8.47 -8.05
CA LYS A 236 -13.73 -8.15 -9.47
C LYS A 236 -13.37 -9.41 -10.27
N HIS A 237 -13.83 -9.49 -11.52
CA HIS A 237 -13.55 -10.61 -12.41
C HIS A 237 -12.14 -10.61 -12.99
N LYS A 238 -11.42 -9.49 -12.96
CA LYS A 238 -10.11 -9.36 -13.59
C LYS A 238 -9.00 -9.17 -12.56
N TRP A 239 -8.06 -10.09 -12.55
CA TRP A 239 -6.87 -10.03 -11.72
C TRP A 239 -5.84 -9.06 -12.32
N SER A 240 -5.22 -8.25 -11.48
CA SER A 240 -4.14 -7.33 -11.87
C SER A 240 -2.79 -7.85 -11.40
N HIS A 241 -1.73 -7.47 -12.12
CA HIS A 241 -0.35 -7.72 -11.74
C HIS A 241 -0.07 -7.25 -10.30
N THR A 242 -0.53 -6.05 -9.94
CA THR A 242 -0.32 -5.46 -8.61
C THR A 242 -1.00 -6.26 -7.49
N THR A 243 -2.16 -6.84 -7.74
CA THR A 243 -2.87 -7.67 -6.74
C THR A 243 -2.09 -8.95 -6.45
N ILE A 244 -1.65 -9.67 -7.50
CA ILE A 244 -0.88 -10.91 -7.33
C ILE A 244 0.49 -10.61 -6.70
N HIS A 245 1.18 -9.59 -7.16
CA HIS A 245 2.44 -9.17 -6.57
C HIS A 245 2.29 -8.83 -5.08
N SER A 246 1.21 -8.11 -4.72
CA SER A 246 0.90 -7.80 -3.32
C SER A 246 0.64 -9.07 -2.48
N ILE A 247 -0.01 -10.09 -3.04
CA ILE A 247 -0.22 -11.38 -2.36
C ILE A 247 1.12 -12.08 -2.15
N LEU A 248 1.97 -12.17 -3.17
CA LEU A 248 3.26 -12.85 -3.10
C LEU A 248 4.28 -12.17 -2.16
N THR A 249 4.10 -10.88 -1.87
CA THR A 249 5.04 -10.10 -1.05
C THR A 249 4.52 -9.78 0.35
N ASN A 250 3.28 -10.13 0.69
CA ASN A 250 2.68 -9.76 1.96
C ASN A 250 3.05 -10.77 3.05
N GLU A 251 3.77 -10.31 4.06
CA GLU A 251 4.22 -11.10 5.22
C GLU A 251 3.08 -11.70 6.03
N LYS A 252 1.87 -11.16 5.92
CA LYS A 252 0.71 -11.68 6.64
C LYS A 252 0.35 -13.11 6.22
N TYR A 253 0.71 -13.53 5.02
CA TYR A 253 0.46 -14.90 4.58
C TYR A 253 1.36 -15.93 5.25
N LYS A 254 2.53 -15.52 5.78
CA LYS A 254 3.38 -16.40 6.61
C LYS A 254 3.08 -16.33 8.11
N GLY A 255 2.03 -15.58 8.52
CA GLY A 255 1.63 -15.44 9.91
C GLY A 255 2.23 -14.24 10.65
N ASP A 256 3.04 -13.42 10.00
CA ASP A 256 3.67 -12.24 10.56
C ASP A 256 2.91 -10.96 10.19
N ALA A 257 3.26 -9.84 10.81
CA ALA A 257 2.70 -8.55 10.44
C ALA A 257 3.69 -7.41 10.60
N LEU A 258 3.93 -6.64 9.53
CA LEU A 258 4.63 -5.37 9.59
C LEU A 258 3.61 -4.25 9.75
N LEU A 259 3.66 -3.56 10.88
CA LEU A 259 2.74 -2.49 11.25
C LEU A 259 3.36 -1.13 10.91
N GLN A 260 2.51 -0.12 10.73
CA GLN A 260 2.91 1.25 10.41
C GLN A 260 3.68 1.40 9.08
N LYS A 261 3.33 0.58 8.06
CA LYS A 261 3.86 0.70 6.69
C LYS A 261 3.57 2.06 6.03
N ARG A 262 2.55 2.77 6.50
CA ARG A 262 2.12 4.09 6.01
C ARG A 262 1.67 4.95 7.17
N PHE A 263 1.88 6.26 7.05
CA PHE A 263 1.40 7.23 8.02
C PHE A 263 0.79 8.45 7.31
N THR A 264 0.00 9.23 8.04
CA THR A 264 -0.57 10.48 7.55
C THR A 264 0.42 11.61 7.81
N VAL A 265 0.82 12.31 6.76
CA VAL A 265 1.81 13.41 6.84
C VAL A 265 1.13 14.69 7.28
N ASP A 266 -0.06 14.96 6.76
CA ASP A 266 -0.81 16.18 7.01
C ASP A 266 -2.25 15.86 7.41
N PHE A 267 -2.67 16.40 8.55
CA PHE A 267 -4.00 16.16 9.11
C PHE A 267 -5.11 16.87 8.34
N LEU A 268 -4.81 17.96 7.62
CA LEU A 268 -5.78 18.71 6.82
C LEU A 268 -6.11 18.02 5.52
N THR A 269 -5.10 17.71 4.73
CA THR A 269 -5.25 17.05 3.41
C THR A 269 -5.43 15.55 3.52
N LYS A 270 -5.18 14.95 4.71
CA LYS A 270 -5.16 13.50 4.97
C LYS A 270 -4.22 12.74 4.02
N GLN A 271 -3.19 13.40 3.51
CA GLN A 271 -2.19 12.81 2.64
C GLN A 271 -1.42 11.72 3.38
N ARG A 272 -1.37 10.53 2.78
CA ARG A 272 -0.67 9.36 3.33
C ARG A 272 0.59 9.08 2.54
N LYS A 273 1.71 8.89 3.24
CA LYS A 273 3.01 8.49 2.69
C LYS A 273 3.37 7.06 3.13
N ALA A 274 4.16 6.35 2.30
CA ALA A 274 4.86 5.14 2.75
C ALA A 274 5.86 5.53 3.84
N ASN A 275 5.99 4.71 4.86
CA ASN A 275 6.98 4.92 5.91
C ASN A 275 8.34 4.41 5.43
N GLU A 276 9.25 5.32 5.20
CA GLU A 276 10.63 5.07 4.77
C GLU A 276 11.62 5.27 5.93
N GLY A 277 11.12 5.15 7.19
CA GLY A 277 11.90 5.35 8.40
C GLY A 277 11.58 6.63 9.18
N GLU A 278 10.60 7.45 8.73
CA GLU A 278 10.23 8.69 9.43
C GLU A 278 9.52 8.44 10.76
N VAL A 279 8.84 7.31 10.88
CA VAL A 279 8.16 6.90 12.11
C VAL A 279 8.48 5.43 12.42
N PRO A 280 8.49 5.01 13.71
CA PRO A 280 8.77 3.63 14.07
C PRO A 280 7.87 2.63 13.35
N GLN A 281 8.42 1.50 12.92
CA GLN A 281 7.69 0.34 12.42
C GLN A 281 7.77 -0.80 13.44
N TYR A 282 6.75 -1.64 13.48
CA TYR A 282 6.69 -2.77 14.40
C TYR A 282 6.47 -4.04 13.61
N TYR A 283 7.37 -5.01 13.78
CA TYR A 283 7.26 -6.32 13.17
C TYR A 283 6.80 -7.33 14.21
N VAL A 284 5.68 -7.97 13.97
CA VAL A 284 5.08 -8.96 14.88
C VAL A 284 5.19 -10.33 14.24
N THR A 285 5.96 -11.23 14.85
CA THR A 285 6.17 -12.59 14.38
C THR A 285 5.08 -13.50 14.94
N GLY A 286 4.54 -14.41 14.11
CA GLY A 286 3.57 -15.41 14.56
C GLY A 286 2.26 -14.81 15.10
N SER A 287 1.84 -13.66 14.57
CA SER A 287 0.67 -12.94 15.05
C SER A 287 -0.67 -13.64 14.75
N HIS A 288 -0.69 -14.56 13.80
CA HIS A 288 -1.89 -15.29 13.37
C HIS A 288 -1.51 -16.58 12.61
N PRO A 289 -2.46 -17.52 12.40
CA PRO A 289 -2.19 -18.76 11.67
C PRO A 289 -1.70 -18.49 10.25
N ALA A 290 -0.60 -19.12 9.84
CA ALA A 290 0.00 -18.97 8.51
C ALA A 290 -0.78 -19.76 7.45
N ILE A 291 -1.05 -19.16 6.28
CA ILE A 291 -1.58 -19.86 5.09
C ILE A 291 -0.42 -20.49 4.29
N ILE A 292 0.69 -19.79 4.24
CA ILE A 292 1.92 -20.18 3.54
C ILE A 292 2.99 -20.39 4.58
N ASP A 293 3.70 -21.51 4.51
CA ASP A 293 4.81 -21.75 5.41
C ASP A 293 5.93 -20.71 5.18
N PRO A 294 6.69 -20.36 6.25
CA PRO A 294 7.73 -19.34 6.17
C PRO A 294 8.80 -19.63 5.10
N GLU A 295 9.19 -20.90 4.92
CA GLU A 295 10.20 -21.29 3.94
C GLU A 295 9.73 -21.02 2.50
N THR A 296 8.48 -21.38 2.19
CA THR A 296 7.87 -21.10 0.88
C THR A 296 7.75 -19.59 0.62
N TRP A 297 7.40 -18.81 1.65
CA TRP A 297 7.31 -17.36 1.53
C TRP A 297 8.69 -16.73 1.25
N GLU A 298 9.73 -17.10 2.01
CA GLU A 298 11.09 -16.59 1.82
C GLU A 298 11.65 -17.00 0.44
N LEU A 299 11.37 -18.21 -0.02
CA LEU A 299 11.76 -18.66 -1.35
C LEU A 299 11.13 -17.80 -2.46
N VAL A 300 9.83 -17.48 -2.34
CA VAL A 300 9.13 -16.62 -3.31
C VAL A 300 9.73 -15.21 -3.29
N ARG A 301 10.03 -14.66 -2.12
CA ARG A 301 10.69 -13.34 -1.97
C ARG A 301 12.06 -13.32 -2.64
N TYR A 302 12.86 -14.35 -2.40
CA TYR A 302 14.18 -14.50 -3.02
C TYR A 302 14.11 -14.59 -4.55
N GLU A 303 13.15 -15.36 -5.09
CA GLU A 303 12.94 -15.48 -6.53
C GLU A 303 12.41 -14.17 -7.15
N LEU A 304 11.57 -13.42 -6.43
CA LEU A 304 11.10 -12.10 -6.87
C LEU A 304 12.25 -11.08 -6.95
N ALA A 305 13.13 -11.07 -5.96
CA ALA A 305 14.28 -10.16 -5.92
C ALA A 305 15.27 -10.41 -7.08
N LYS A 306 15.44 -11.68 -7.50
CA LYS A 306 16.30 -12.04 -8.65
C LYS A 306 15.71 -11.65 -9.99
N ASN A 307 14.39 -11.58 -10.10
CA ASN A 307 13.67 -11.45 -11.37
C ASN A 307 13.27 -9.99 -11.65
N THR A 308 14.23 -9.09 -11.75
CA THR A 308 14.00 -7.69 -12.15
C THR A 308 13.52 -7.55 -13.61
N ASN A 309 13.82 -8.53 -14.48
CA ASN A 309 13.34 -8.59 -15.87
C ASN A 309 12.33 -9.73 -16.02
N GLN A 310 11.07 -9.48 -15.69
CA GLN A 310 9.98 -10.44 -15.86
C GLN A 310 9.52 -10.55 -17.33
N GLY A 311 10.40 -10.98 -18.22
CA GLY A 311 10.03 -11.40 -19.55
C GLY A 311 9.06 -12.60 -19.49
N ARG A 312 8.24 -12.74 -20.53
CA ARG A 312 7.23 -13.79 -20.67
C ARG A 312 7.88 -15.18 -20.58
N ARG A 313 7.77 -15.85 -19.42
CA ARG A 313 8.30 -17.19 -19.19
C ARG A 313 7.32 -18.25 -19.68
N GLU A 314 7.12 -18.34 -21.00
CA GLU A 314 6.14 -19.25 -21.59
C GLU A 314 6.54 -20.73 -21.52
N ARG A 315 7.84 -21.02 -21.43
CA ARG A 315 8.38 -22.39 -21.55
C ARG A 315 9.24 -22.79 -20.37
N ALA A 316 9.34 -24.10 -20.11
CA ALA A 316 10.02 -24.63 -18.93
C ALA A 316 11.46 -24.13 -18.79
N PHE A 317 12.23 -24.13 -19.88
CA PHE A 317 13.65 -23.77 -19.89
C PHE A 317 13.94 -22.29 -20.14
N THR A 318 12.93 -21.42 -20.24
CA THR A 318 13.14 -19.97 -20.46
C THR A 318 13.98 -19.37 -19.35
N GLY A 319 15.10 -18.71 -19.74
CA GLY A 319 16.02 -18.09 -18.80
C GLY A 319 16.89 -19.07 -17.99
N MET A 320 16.97 -20.33 -18.42
CA MET A 320 17.78 -21.36 -17.76
C MET A 320 18.92 -21.91 -18.60
N VAL A 321 18.89 -21.73 -19.93
CA VAL A 321 19.89 -22.29 -20.85
C VAL A 321 20.79 -21.18 -21.35
N TYR A 322 22.11 -21.36 -21.26
CA TYR A 322 23.11 -20.35 -21.59
C TYR A 322 24.23 -20.93 -22.47
N CYS A 323 24.79 -20.10 -23.31
CA CYS A 323 25.96 -20.41 -24.10
C CYS A 323 27.23 -20.24 -23.28
N THR A 324 28.12 -21.23 -23.23
CA THR A 324 29.40 -21.13 -22.50
C THR A 324 30.38 -20.16 -23.17
N HIS A 325 30.25 -19.93 -24.47
CA HIS A 325 31.17 -19.09 -25.23
C HIS A 325 30.89 -17.58 -25.08
N CYS A 326 29.63 -17.17 -25.29
CA CYS A 326 29.24 -15.74 -25.25
C CYS A 326 28.45 -15.36 -24.00
N GLY A 327 28.13 -16.29 -23.11
CA GLY A 327 27.33 -16.03 -21.90
C GLY A 327 25.86 -15.76 -22.16
N SER A 328 25.42 -15.59 -23.40
CA SER A 328 24.04 -15.25 -23.77
C SER A 328 23.07 -16.41 -23.53
N ALA A 329 21.83 -16.07 -23.19
CA ALA A 329 20.76 -17.04 -23.04
C ALA A 329 20.36 -17.67 -24.38
N TYR A 330 19.90 -18.91 -24.31
CA TYR A 330 19.21 -19.58 -25.42
C TYR A 330 17.76 -19.13 -25.44
N GLY A 331 17.33 -18.60 -26.60
CA GLY A 331 15.94 -18.24 -26.90
C GLY A 331 15.18 -19.38 -27.52
N SER A 332 13.92 -19.53 -27.14
CA SER A 332 13.03 -20.51 -27.76
C SER A 332 12.36 -19.96 -29.02
N LYS A 333 12.30 -20.78 -30.08
CA LYS A 333 11.58 -20.48 -31.34
C LYS A 333 10.67 -21.64 -31.69
N THR A 334 9.55 -21.35 -32.36
CA THR A 334 8.69 -22.37 -32.92
C THR A 334 9.03 -22.52 -34.41
N TRP A 335 9.49 -23.70 -34.80
CA TRP A 335 9.66 -24.08 -36.19
C TRP A 335 8.40 -24.76 -36.71
N HIS A 336 8.06 -24.54 -37.97
CA HIS A 336 6.90 -25.14 -38.61
C HIS A 336 5.59 -24.89 -37.84
N SER A 337 5.34 -23.61 -37.51
CA SER A 337 4.23 -23.24 -36.61
C SER A 337 2.85 -23.64 -37.13
N THR A 338 2.72 -23.84 -38.45
CA THR A 338 1.47 -24.10 -39.15
C THR A 338 1.32 -25.53 -39.68
N ASP A 339 2.33 -26.38 -39.55
CA ASP A 339 2.32 -27.72 -40.10
C ASP A 339 2.53 -28.84 -39.06
N LYS A 340 2.38 -30.11 -39.48
CA LYS A 340 2.55 -31.29 -38.65
C LYS A 340 3.98 -31.49 -38.08
N TYR A 341 4.96 -30.74 -38.58
CA TYR A 341 6.34 -30.77 -38.15
C TYR A 341 6.66 -29.69 -37.08
N ARG A 342 5.65 -29.07 -36.53
CA ARG A 342 5.79 -28.05 -35.48
C ARG A 342 6.72 -28.55 -34.37
N ALA A 343 7.79 -27.81 -34.12
CA ALA A 343 8.77 -28.12 -33.09
C ALA A 343 9.22 -26.86 -32.37
N ILE A 344 9.40 -27.00 -31.05
CA ILE A 344 10.03 -25.97 -30.22
C ILE A 344 11.54 -26.25 -30.25
N ILE A 345 12.29 -25.24 -30.65
CA ILE A 345 13.74 -25.28 -30.66
C ILE A 345 14.34 -24.19 -29.80
N TRP A 346 15.51 -24.42 -29.31
CA TRP A 346 16.31 -23.53 -28.51
C TRP A 346 17.64 -23.25 -29.21
N GLN A 347 18.02 -21.96 -29.32
CA GLN A 347 19.28 -21.53 -29.90
C GLN A 347 19.84 -20.32 -29.17
N CYS A 348 21.17 -20.16 -29.18
CA CYS A 348 21.83 -18.99 -28.63
C CYS A 348 21.27 -17.70 -29.28
N ASN A 349 20.90 -16.71 -28.48
CA ASN A 349 20.35 -15.44 -28.97
C ASN A 349 21.38 -14.66 -29.81
N GLU A 350 22.67 -14.74 -29.43
CA GLU A 350 23.79 -14.09 -30.12
C GLU A 350 24.44 -14.96 -31.20
N LYS A 351 23.74 -15.97 -31.68
CA LYS A 351 24.28 -16.93 -32.67
C LYS A 351 24.81 -16.29 -33.94
N PHE A 352 24.26 -15.13 -34.33
CA PHE A 352 24.61 -14.42 -35.56
C PHE A 352 25.39 -13.14 -35.35
N THR A 353 25.40 -12.62 -34.12
CA THR A 353 26.04 -11.36 -33.75
C THR A 353 27.44 -11.54 -33.16
N VAL A 354 27.66 -12.64 -32.44
CA VAL A 354 28.96 -12.95 -31.86
C VAL A 354 29.61 -14.11 -32.64
N PRO A 355 30.87 -13.97 -33.12
CA PRO A 355 31.59 -15.07 -33.74
C PRO A 355 31.76 -16.26 -32.78
N HIS A 356 31.25 -17.42 -33.16
CA HIS A 356 31.41 -18.65 -32.40
C HIS A 356 32.43 -19.57 -33.09
N PRO A 357 33.30 -20.29 -32.36
CA PRO A 357 34.34 -21.14 -32.95
C PRO A 357 33.80 -22.32 -33.73
N LYS A 358 32.58 -22.76 -33.41
CA LYS A 358 31.81 -23.75 -34.12
C LYS A 358 30.36 -23.30 -34.22
N LYS A 359 29.58 -23.87 -35.17
CA LYS A 359 28.15 -23.63 -35.27
C LYS A 359 27.47 -24.12 -33.97
N MET A 360 26.96 -23.16 -33.19
CA MET A 360 26.26 -23.47 -31.95
C MET A 360 25.09 -24.46 -32.16
N PRO A 361 24.97 -25.46 -31.31
CA PRO A 361 23.89 -26.45 -31.44
C PRO A 361 22.53 -25.83 -31.28
N VAL A 362 21.57 -26.33 -32.05
CA VAL A 362 20.15 -26.00 -31.92
C VAL A 362 19.50 -27.21 -31.27
N LEU A 363 18.93 -27.03 -30.10
CA LEU A 363 18.34 -28.10 -29.32
C LEU A 363 16.81 -28.07 -29.41
N ARG A 364 16.19 -29.24 -29.43
CA ARG A 364 14.74 -29.37 -29.25
C ARG A 364 14.37 -29.34 -27.77
N ASP A 365 13.15 -28.98 -27.46
CA ASP A 365 12.64 -28.96 -26.11
C ASP A 365 12.78 -30.34 -25.44
N SER A 366 12.46 -31.42 -26.17
CA SER A 366 12.63 -32.80 -25.69
C SER A 366 14.09 -33.17 -25.37
N GLN A 367 15.05 -32.61 -26.11
CA GLN A 367 16.48 -32.87 -25.83
C GLN A 367 16.90 -32.20 -24.51
N LEU A 368 16.43 -30.97 -24.24
CA LEU A 368 16.67 -30.33 -22.95
C LEU A 368 16.03 -31.11 -21.80
N GLN A 369 14.84 -31.66 -22.02
CA GLN A 369 14.19 -32.52 -21.02
C GLN A 369 15.05 -33.78 -20.74
N THR A 370 15.54 -34.45 -21.79
CA THR A 370 16.43 -35.62 -21.63
C THR A 370 17.73 -35.25 -20.93
N ILE A 371 18.38 -34.15 -21.28
CA ILE A 371 19.59 -33.63 -20.62
C ILE A 371 19.34 -33.47 -19.11
N PHE A 372 18.25 -32.77 -18.75
CA PHE A 372 17.91 -32.56 -17.35
C PHE A 372 17.60 -33.88 -16.63
N GLN A 373 16.79 -34.75 -17.21
CA GLN A 373 16.45 -36.07 -16.60
C GLN A 373 17.67 -36.94 -16.40
N THR A 374 18.60 -36.98 -17.37
CA THR A 374 19.86 -37.71 -17.25
C THR A 374 20.74 -37.14 -16.11
N ALA A 375 20.86 -35.83 -16.05
CA ALA A 375 21.59 -35.18 -14.96
C ALA A 375 20.93 -35.41 -13.61
N LEU A 376 19.59 -35.33 -13.51
CA LEU A 376 18.85 -35.65 -12.30
C LEU A 376 19.06 -37.06 -11.82
N ALA A 377 19.05 -38.04 -12.74
CA ALA A 377 19.33 -39.45 -12.39
C ALA A 377 20.75 -39.65 -11.83
N GLN A 378 21.74 -38.93 -12.35
CA GLN A 378 23.10 -38.96 -11.80
C GLN A 378 23.16 -38.27 -10.43
N LEU A 379 22.49 -37.14 -10.26
CA LEU A 379 22.42 -36.43 -8.99
C LEU A 379 21.79 -37.31 -7.90
N ILE A 380 20.65 -37.95 -8.18
CA ILE A 380 19.98 -38.86 -7.22
C ILE A 380 20.90 -39.99 -6.78
N LYS A 381 21.73 -40.52 -7.67
CA LYS A 381 22.72 -41.57 -7.31
C LYS A 381 23.84 -41.05 -6.41
N SER A 382 24.25 -39.79 -6.56
CA SER A 382 25.34 -39.16 -5.79
C SER A 382 24.90 -38.56 -4.47
N GLN A 383 23.59 -38.36 -4.23
CA GLN A 383 23.07 -37.62 -3.06
C GLN A 383 23.41 -38.27 -1.70
N GLN A 384 23.72 -39.55 -1.64
CA GLN A 384 24.09 -40.25 -0.40
C GLN A 384 25.42 -39.76 0.20
N LEU A 385 26.20 -38.99 -0.55
CA LEU A 385 27.51 -38.46 -0.14
C LEU A 385 27.46 -37.04 0.41
N ILE A 386 26.28 -36.40 0.40
CA ILE A 386 26.12 -34.97 0.78
C ILE A 386 25.48 -34.90 2.16
N ASP A 387 26.18 -34.27 3.11
CA ASP A 387 25.58 -33.83 4.38
C ASP A 387 24.80 -32.53 4.18
N TRP A 388 23.50 -32.68 3.88
CA TRP A 388 22.61 -31.57 3.61
C TRP A 388 22.44 -30.64 4.80
N ASP A 389 22.43 -31.15 6.03
CA ASP A 389 22.19 -30.35 7.21
C ASP A 389 23.40 -29.45 7.51
N CYS A 390 24.61 -30.02 7.39
CA CYS A 390 25.84 -29.24 7.46
C CYS A 390 25.91 -28.16 6.37
N LEU A 391 25.60 -28.50 5.12
CA LEU A 391 25.62 -27.58 3.98
C LEU A 391 24.63 -26.41 4.18
N ILE A 392 23.40 -26.71 4.57
CA ILE A 392 22.36 -25.70 4.81
C ILE A 392 22.79 -24.79 5.96
N THR A 393 23.23 -25.34 7.09
CA THR A 393 23.63 -24.57 8.26
C THR A 393 24.79 -23.64 7.95
N THR A 394 25.85 -24.14 7.34
CA THR A 394 27.06 -23.35 7.03
C THR A 394 26.78 -22.24 6.02
N THR A 395 25.93 -22.50 5.01
CA THR A 395 25.66 -21.54 3.93
C THR A 395 24.65 -20.46 4.36
N SER A 396 23.82 -20.75 5.35
CA SER A 396 22.70 -19.88 5.76
C SER A 396 22.83 -19.31 7.17
N ASP A 397 23.98 -19.45 7.81
CA ASP A 397 24.22 -18.89 9.14
C ASP A 397 24.12 -17.34 9.10
N THR A 398 23.22 -16.80 9.92
CA THR A 398 22.94 -15.36 10.02
C THR A 398 23.31 -14.79 11.39
N THR A 399 23.83 -15.60 12.31
CA THR A 399 24.06 -15.21 13.71
C THR A 399 24.85 -13.93 13.86
N ASP A 400 26.01 -13.84 13.21
CA ASP A 400 26.86 -12.64 13.24
C ASP A 400 26.18 -11.42 12.60
N LEU A 401 25.41 -11.63 11.54
CA LEU A 401 24.69 -10.55 10.85
C LEU A 401 23.53 -10.02 11.66
N GLU A 402 22.82 -10.87 12.40
CA GLU A 402 21.72 -10.47 13.29
C GLU A 402 22.26 -9.62 14.44
N GLU A 403 23.42 -9.99 15.00
CA GLU A 403 24.09 -9.19 16.02
C GLU A 403 24.54 -7.82 15.47
N GLN A 404 25.14 -7.79 14.28
CA GLN A 404 25.51 -6.56 13.59
C GLN A 404 24.29 -5.67 13.31
N ALA A 405 23.19 -6.23 12.83
CA ALA A 405 21.97 -5.48 12.59
C ALA A 405 21.40 -4.87 13.88
N LEU A 406 21.47 -5.58 15.00
CA LEU A 406 21.04 -5.07 16.31
C LEU A 406 21.91 -3.89 16.76
N GLN A 407 23.24 -3.99 16.61
CA GLN A 407 24.18 -2.90 16.93
C GLN A 407 23.92 -1.67 16.07
N GLN A 408 23.74 -1.85 14.76
CA GLN A 408 23.44 -0.79 13.81
C GLN A 408 22.08 -0.12 14.09
N ALA A 409 21.06 -0.88 14.47
CA ALA A 409 19.77 -0.35 14.90
C ALA A 409 19.90 0.51 16.15
N SER A 410 20.68 0.07 17.15
CA SER A 410 20.99 0.86 18.35
C SER A 410 21.71 2.17 18.00
N GLU A 411 22.66 2.15 17.08
CA GLU A 411 23.39 3.34 16.60
C GLU A 411 22.46 4.35 15.91
N ILE A 412 21.50 3.87 15.10
CA ILE A 412 20.47 4.72 14.50
C ILE A 412 19.61 5.38 15.57
N GLU A 413 19.23 4.65 16.62
CA GLU A 413 18.45 5.20 17.72
C GLU A 413 19.24 6.29 18.50
N VAL A 414 20.50 6.03 18.82
CA VAL A 414 21.39 6.99 19.50
C VAL A 414 21.56 8.26 18.68
N THR A 415 21.88 8.13 17.40
CA THR A 415 22.08 9.29 16.51
C THR A 415 20.78 10.07 16.31
N THR A 416 19.63 9.40 16.25
CA THR A 416 18.32 10.06 16.20
C THR A 416 18.04 10.88 17.45
N LYS A 417 18.36 10.36 18.63
CA LYS A 417 18.24 11.09 19.91
C LYS A 417 19.17 12.31 19.93
N LEU A 418 20.42 12.17 19.49
CA LEU A 418 21.38 13.28 19.41
C LEU A 418 20.91 14.40 18.46
N ILE A 419 20.37 14.05 17.30
CA ILE A 419 19.80 15.01 16.35
C ILE A 419 18.64 15.77 16.98
N ASN A 420 17.70 15.05 17.63
CA ASN A 420 16.54 15.67 18.26
C ASN A 420 16.95 16.57 19.45
N GLN A 421 17.93 16.16 20.23
CA GLN A 421 18.50 16.99 21.32
C GLN A 421 19.15 18.25 20.76
N ALA A 422 19.92 18.14 19.67
CA ALA A 422 20.56 19.29 19.03
C ALA A 422 19.51 20.29 18.50
N ILE A 423 18.43 19.80 17.88
CA ILE A 423 17.33 20.65 17.41
C ILE A 423 16.64 21.36 18.59
N THR A 424 16.31 20.63 19.63
CA THR A 424 15.63 21.17 20.83
C THR A 424 16.51 22.20 21.53
N HIS A 425 17.80 21.91 21.69
CA HIS A 425 18.76 22.84 22.30
C HIS A 425 18.89 24.13 21.48
N ASN A 426 18.98 24.03 20.17
CA ASN A 426 19.06 25.20 19.28
C ASN A 426 17.78 26.05 19.30
N ALA A 427 16.62 25.43 19.52
CA ALA A 427 15.33 26.14 19.62
C ALA A 427 15.18 26.95 20.93
N HIS A 428 15.83 26.52 22.01
CA HIS A 428 15.66 27.10 23.35
C HIS A 428 16.87 27.93 23.85
N HIS A 429 18.03 27.80 23.22
CA HIS A 429 19.25 28.46 23.67
C HIS A 429 19.93 29.18 22.52
N SER A 430 20.40 30.41 22.79
CA SER A 430 21.25 31.14 21.85
C SER A 430 22.63 30.48 21.80
N GLN A 431 23.08 30.06 20.63
CA GLN A 431 24.39 29.45 20.40
C GLN A 431 24.97 29.86 19.06
N ASN A 432 26.27 29.61 18.85
CA ASN A 432 26.92 29.83 17.57
C ASN A 432 26.28 28.91 16.51
N GLN A 433 25.73 29.50 15.44
CA GLN A 433 25.03 28.75 14.41
C GLN A 433 25.99 27.92 13.54
N ASP A 434 27.23 28.33 13.35
CA ASP A 434 28.24 27.60 12.59
C ASP A 434 28.61 26.29 13.32
N ASP A 435 28.88 26.37 14.63
CA ASP A 435 29.15 25.20 15.48
C ASP A 435 27.94 24.23 15.56
N TYR A 436 26.71 24.77 15.58
CA TYR A 436 25.51 23.96 15.53
C TYR A 436 25.40 23.23 14.21
N GLN A 437 25.59 23.94 13.09
CA GLN A 437 25.46 23.38 11.74
C GLN A 437 26.51 22.29 11.49
N GLU A 438 27.74 22.48 11.98
CA GLU A 438 28.79 21.47 11.87
C GLU A 438 28.43 20.19 12.63
N ARG A 439 28.04 20.29 13.91
CA ARG A 439 27.64 19.15 14.73
C ARG A 439 26.41 18.45 14.18
N PHE A 440 25.41 19.20 13.73
CA PHE A 440 24.19 18.66 13.13
C PHE A 440 24.51 17.88 11.86
N THR A 441 25.42 18.40 11.03
CA THR A 441 25.86 17.73 9.81
C THR A 441 26.62 16.44 10.11
N GLN A 442 27.49 16.45 11.13
CA GLN A 442 28.20 15.25 11.59
C GLN A 442 27.23 14.18 12.11
N PHE A 443 26.23 14.55 12.94
CA PHE A 443 25.23 13.58 13.40
C PHE A 443 24.39 13.01 12.28
N LYS A 444 24.00 13.83 11.30
CA LYS A 444 23.29 13.35 10.10
C LYS A 444 24.13 12.42 9.22
N ALA A 445 25.41 12.71 9.05
CA ALA A 445 26.33 11.86 8.29
C ALA A 445 26.46 10.49 8.98
N ARG A 446 26.70 10.47 10.30
CA ARG A 446 26.80 9.25 11.11
C ARG A 446 25.50 8.43 11.10
N GLN A 447 24.35 9.09 11.21
CA GLN A 447 23.06 8.42 11.10
C GLN A 447 22.86 7.76 9.73
N ARG A 448 23.21 8.49 8.65
CA ARG A 448 23.08 7.98 7.28
C ARG A 448 23.97 6.77 7.02
N GLU A 449 25.20 6.80 7.54
CA GLU A 449 26.12 5.65 7.46
C GLU A 449 25.55 4.44 8.20
N ALA A 450 25.03 4.61 9.41
CA ALA A 450 24.40 3.55 10.18
C ALA A 450 23.16 2.97 9.48
N ILE A 451 22.34 3.81 8.86
CA ILE A 451 21.17 3.37 8.07
C ILE A 451 21.61 2.54 6.87
N ASN A 452 22.58 3.03 6.09
CA ASN A 452 23.07 2.31 4.91
C ASN A 452 23.66 0.94 5.30
N ALA A 453 24.42 0.90 6.41
CA ALA A 453 24.99 -0.34 6.94
C ALA A 453 23.88 -1.32 7.38
N TYR A 454 22.86 -0.84 8.09
CA TYR A 454 21.71 -1.64 8.53
C TYR A 454 20.93 -2.23 7.35
N GLU A 455 20.67 -1.42 6.33
CA GLU A 455 19.97 -1.88 5.11
C GLU A 455 20.79 -2.96 4.38
N ALA A 456 22.09 -2.78 4.26
CA ALA A 456 22.98 -3.76 3.63
C ALA A 456 23.03 -5.08 4.42
N THR A 457 23.14 -5.01 5.75
CA THR A 457 23.14 -6.19 6.63
C THR A 457 21.80 -6.93 6.58
N THR A 458 20.69 -6.20 6.63
CA THR A 458 19.35 -6.78 6.54
C THR A 458 19.10 -7.45 5.19
N ALA A 459 19.54 -6.83 4.08
CA ALA A 459 19.44 -7.43 2.75
C ALA A 459 20.27 -8.74 2.65
N GLU A 460 21.41 -8.81 3.30
CA GLU A 460 22.23 -10.04 3.33
C GLU A 460 21.56 -11.12 4.19
N ILE A 461 20.93 -10.78 5.33
CA ILE A 461 20.13 -11.73 6.13
C ILE A 461 18.98 -12.29 5.29
N GLU A 462 18.22 -11.44 4.60
CA GLU A 462 17.14 -11.88 3.70
C GLU A 462 17.67 -12.79 2.58
N ARG A 463 18.81 -12.45 2.00
CA ARG A 463 19.46 -13.27 0.98
C ARG A 463 19.81 -14.66 1.48
N ARG A 464 20.41 -14.77 2.69
CA ARG A 464 20.75 -16.06 3.31
C ARG A 464 19.53 -16.88 3.69
N ALA A 465 18.47 -16.24 4.21
CA ALA A 465 17.19 -16.90 4.47
C ALA A 465 16.59 -17.49 3.18
N GLY A 466 16.65 -16.76 2.06
CA GLY A 466 16.23 -17.26 0.76
C GLY A 466 17.08 -18.44 0.25
N ILE A 467 18.39 -18.43 0.49
CA ILE A 467 19.27 -19.56 0.16
C ILE A 467 18.89 -20.79 1.00
N LYS A 468 18.67 -20.61 2.31
CA LYS A 468 18.21 -21.67 3.21
C LYS A 468 16.94 -22.32 2.70
N ALA A 469 15.92 -21.53 2.43
CA ALA A 469 14.63 -22.00 1.91
C ALA A 469 14.81 -22.77 0.59
N LYS A 470 15.68 -22.27 -0.30
CA LYS A 470 15.99 -22.92 -1.58
C LYS A 470 16.66 -24.29 -1.38
N LEU A 471 17.67 -24.38 -0.52
CA LEU A 471 18.39 -25.63 -0.25
C LEU A 471 17.50 -26.65 0.51
N THR A 472 16.69 -26.19 1.46
CA THR A 472 15.72 -27.04 2.16
C THR A 472 14.69 -27.62 1.18
N ARG A 473 14.14 -26.78 0.28
CA ARG A 473 13.25 -27.26 -0.78
C ARG A 473 13.96 -28.25 -1.72
N PHE A 474 15.20 -27.96 -2.09
CA PHE A 474 16.02 -28.84 -2.91
C PHE A 474 16.18 -30.19 -2.26
N LYS A 475 16.64 -30.27 -0.98
CA LYS A 475 16.75 -31.48 -0.16
C LYS A 475 15.44 -32.28 -0.18
N LYS A 476 14.32 -31.63 0.16
CA LYS A 476 12.99 -32.23 0.19
C LYS A 476 12.54 -32.76 -1.17
N THR A 477 12.80 -31.99 -2.24
CA THR A 477 12.42 -32.39 -3.60
C THR A 477 13.24 -33.60 -4.06
N ILE A 478 14.55 -33.64 -3.79
CA ILE A 478 15.42 -34.72 -4.23
C ILE A 478 15.17 -36.02 -3.44
N GLN A 479 14.86 -35.90 -2.14
CA GLN A 479 14.50 -37.07 -1.29
C GLN A 479 13.19 -37.71 -1.73
N ASN A 480 12.24 -36.92 -2.25
CA ASN A 480 10.95 -37.39 -2.74
C ASN A 480 10.95 -37.68 -4.25
N ALA A 481 12.04 -37.36 -4.96
CA ALA A 481 12.13 -37.57 -6.39
C ALA A 481 12.22 -39.06 -6.71
N THR A 482 11.18 -39.58 -7.31
CA THR A 482 11.23 -40.88 -8.00
C THR A 482 11.71 -40.64 -9.42
N LEU A 483 12.51 -41.57 -9.96
CA LEU A 483 12.93 -41.55 -11.38
C LEU A 483 11.70 -41.83 -12.25
N SER A 484 10.82 -40.82 -12.38
CA SER A 484 9.70 -40.83 -13.32
C SER A 484 10.21 -40.66 -14.75
N GLN A 485 9.63 -41.37 -15.70
CA GLN A 485 9.92 -41.17 -17.13
C GLN A 485 9.35 -39.85 -17.63
N ASP A 486 8.40 -39.28 -16.91
CA ASP A 486 7.75 -38.00 -17.29
C ASP A 486 8.52 -36.79 -16.75
N PHE A 487 8.68 -35.79 -17.63
CA PHE A 487 9.33 -34.53 -17.27
C PHE A 487 8.40 -33.67 -16.41
N ASP A 488 8.87 -33.32 -15.21
CA ASP A 488 8.17 -32.40 -14.32
C ASP A 488 8.84 -31.02 -14.29
N ARG A 489 8.06 -30.00 -14.65
CA ARG A 489 8.50 -28.61 -14.64
C ARG A 489 8.76 -28.07 -13.23
N ALA A 490 8.01 -28.50 -12.23
CA ALA A 490 8.20 -28.07 -10.85
C ALA A 490 9.54 -28.57 -10.31
N THR A 491 9.88 -29.83 -10.58
CA THR A 491 11.17 -30.44 -10.24
C THR A 491 12.33 -29.72 -10.95
N LEU A 492 12.21 -29.44 -12.25
CA LEU A 492 13.21 -28.64 -12.97
C LEU A 492 13.47 -27.29 -12.27
N ARG A 493 12.42 -26.55 -11.95
CA ARG A 493 12.53 -25.23 -11.32
C ARG A 493 13.03 -25.27 -9.88
N ALA A 494 12.72 -26.33 -9.15
CA ALA A 494 13.20 -26.52 -7.78
C ALA A 494 14.67 -26.90 -7.71
N LEU A 495 15.14 -27.73 -8.65
CA LEU A 495 16.47 -28.35 -8.58
C LEU A 495 17.50 -27.69 -9.49
N CYS A 496 17.12 -27.22 -10.70
CA CYS A 496 18.08 -26.71 -11.69
C CYS A 496 18.26 -25.19 -11.57
N GLN A 497 19.50 -24.75 -11.43
CA GLN A 497 19.85 -23.32 -11.46
C GLN A 497 20.02 -22.84 -12.91
N ARG A 498 20.82 -23.55 -13.72
CA ARG A 498 21.06 -23.25 -15.13
C ARG A 498 21.63 -24.46 -15.88
N ILE A 499 21.45 -24.44 -17.19
CA ILE A 499 22.04 -25.39 -18.13
C ILE A 499 23.01 -24.60 -19.02
N GLN A 500 24.22 -25.06 -19.17
CA GLN A 500 25.24 -24.45 -20.01
C GLN A 500 25.51 -25.36 -21.22
N ILE A 501 25.54 -24.79 -22.41
CA ILE A 501 25.77 -25.53 -23.66
C ILE A 501 27.07 -25.06 -24.29
N THR A 502 27.97 -25.98 -24.55
CA THR A 502 29.24 -25.71 -25.24
C THR A 502 29.07 -25.68 -26.77
N PRO A 503 30.01 -25.07 -27.52
CA PRO A 503 30.04 -25.14 -28.97
C PRO A 503 30.22 -26.57 -29.53
N SER A 504 30.79 -27.51 -28.72
CA SER A 504 30.91 -28.92 -29.06
C SER A 504 29.60 -29.71 -28.91
N GLY A 505 28.59 -29.10 -28.24
CA GLY A 505 27.29 -29.76 -28.00
C GLY A 505 27.20 -30.44 -26.64
N GLU A 506 28.22 -30.39 -25.82
CA GLU A 506 28.16 -30.87 -24.43
C GLU A 506 27.27 -29.97 -23.59
N ALA A 507 26.54 -30.53 -22.66
CA ALA A 507 25.69 -29.79 -21.72
C ALA A 507 26.18 -29.95 -20.30
N SER A 508 26.24 -28.87 -19.55
CA SER A 508 26.48 -28.91 -18.09
C SER A 508 25.25 -28.44 -17.37
N VAL A 509 24.67 -29.29 -16.53
CA VAL A 509 23.54 -28.93 -15.66
C VAL A 509 24.09 -28.52 -14.30
N ILE A 510 23.82 -27.27 -13.91
CA ILE A 510 24.19 -26.73 -12.61
C ILE A 510 22.95 -26.72 -11.74
N PHE A 511 22.99 -27.45 -10.66
CA PHE A 511 21.90 -27.55 -9.71
C PHE A 511 21.91 -26.43 -8.66
N ALA A 512 20.84 -26.34 -7.90
CA ALA A 512 20.63 -25.25 -6.94
C ALA A 512 21.59 -25.28 -5.74
N ASP A 513 22.15 -26.43 -5.45
CA ASP A 513 23.20 -26.68 -4.44
C ASP A 513 24.62 -26.38 -4.95
N GLY A 514 24.76 -26.01 -6.22
CA GLY A 514 26.05 -25.76 -6.87
C GLY A 514 26.64 -27.00 -7.57
N THR A 515 26.07 -28.20 -7.40
CA THR A 515 26.53 -29.41 -8.09
C THR A 515 26.49 -29.24 -9.60
N LYS A 516 27.58 -29.50 -10.29
CA LYS A 516 27.69 -29.47 -11.74
C LYS A 516 27.77 -30.87 -12.30
N ILE A 517 26.84 -31.25 -13.17
CA ILE A 517 26.83 -32.53 -13.86
C ILE A 517 27.01 -32.31 -15.36
N GLU A 518 27.98 -32.97 -15.95
CA GLU A 518 28.31 -32.89 -17.37
C GLU A 518 27.66 -34.02 -18.15
N ILE A 519 26.97 -33.65 -19.22
CA ILE A 519 26.25 -34.54 -20.13
C ILE A 519 26.94 -34.49 -21.49
N PRO A 520 27.38 -35.64 -22.05
CA PRO A 520 28.14 -35.68 -23.28
C PRO A 520 27.32 -35.24 -24.50
N ALA A 521 28.02 -34.83 -25.58
CA ALA A 521 27.42 -34.34 -26.81
C ALA A 521 26.47 -35.32 -27.50
N GLU A 522 26.68 -36.63 -27.36
CA GLU A 522 25.83 -37.67 -27.92
C GLU A 522 24.37 -37.57 -27.45
N ALA A 523 24.14 -37.13 -26.24
CA ALA A 523 22.80 -36.88 -25.70
C ALA A 523 22.11 -35.64 -26.35
N THR A 524 22.90 -34.77 -26.95
CA THR A 524 22.43 -33.55 -27.63
C THR A 524 22.30 -33.75 -29.15
N GLU A 525 22.87 -34.81 -29.72
CA GLU A 525 22.80 -35.08 -31.15
C GLU A 525 21.41 -35.55 -31.60
N ARG A 526 21.03 -35.14 -32.82
CA ARG A 526 19.84 -35.66 -33.49
C ARG A 526 20.09 -37.13 -33.83
N LYS A 527 19.36 -38.09 -33.23
CA LYS A 527 19.19 -39.39 -33.87
C LYS A 527 18.62 -39.16 -35.27
N ARG A 528 19.46 -39.24 -36.31
CA ARG A 528 19.00 -39.31 -37.69
C ARG A 528 18.15 -40.56 -37.78
N ILE A 529 16.84 -40.41 -37.91
CA ILE A 529 15.98 -41.49 -38.39
C ILE A 529 16.49 -41.78 -39.79
N ARG A 530 17.27 -42.84 -39.96
CA ARG A 530 17.58 -43.39 -41.28
C ARG A 530 16.24 -43.72 -41.90
N ARG A 531 15.93 -43.08 -43.01
CA ARG A 531 14.85 -43.54 -43.89
C ARG A 531 15.22 -45.00 -44.24
N VAL A 532 14.39 -45.93 -43.83
CA VAL A 532 14.36 -47.26 -44.42
C VAL A 532 13.75 -47.08 -45.81
N SER A 533 14.59 -46.81 -46.78
CA SER A 533 14.30 -46.93 -48.20
C SER A 533 15.47 -47.68 -48.78
N GLU A 534 15.33 -49.00 -48.82
CA GLU A 534 15.95 -49.92 -49.78
C GLU A 534 15.64 -51.33 -49.30
N ILE A 535 14.45 -51.82 -49.69
CA ILE A 535 14.22 -53.25 -49.90
C ILE A 535 14.40 -53.39 -51.41
N PRO A 536 15.43 -54.09 -51.93
CA PRO A 536 15.46 -54.48 -53.31
C PRO A 536 14.43 -55.61 -53.52
N LEU A 537 13.69 -55.52 -54.61
CA LEU A 537 12.82 -56.58 -55.16
C LEU A 537 13.57 -57.90 -55.42
#